data_810acc2fb3b0d5c1aa48c47f87bd2329
#
_entry.id   810acc2fb3b0d5c1aa48c47f87bd2329
#
_cell.length_a   1.000
_cell.length_b   1.000
_cell.length_c   1.000
_cell.angle_alpha   90.00
_cell.angle_beta   90.00
_cell.angle_gamma   90.00
#
_symmetry.space_group_name_H-M   'P 1'
#
loop_
_entity.id
_entity.type
_entity.pdbx_description
1 polymer ?
#
loop_
_entity_poly.entity_id
_entity_poly.type
_entity_poly.pdbx_seq_one_letter_code
_entity_poly.pdbx_strand_id
1 'polypeptide(L)'
;MPNYKVVLFTDSINLQYMIEQKQAINNSLPDLAVEVVDYTDSRLAKFSDKNRVPCIMVFKDEARMQTRHSKLQHSEAVNWIAARVI
;
A
#
# COMPACT_ATOMS: atom_id res chain seq x y z
N MET A 1 9.20 -4.85 18.76
CA MET A 1 9.26 -4.28 17.38
C MET A 1 7.87 -3.96 16.89
N PRO A 2 7.65 -2.77 16.35
CA PRO A 2 6.34 -2.47 15.75
C PRO A 2 6.05 -3.41 14.58
N ASN A 3 4.80 -3.75 14.44
CA ASN A 3 4.34 -4.62 13.36
C ASN A 3 3.76 -3.76 12.23
N TYR A 4 4.55 -3.55 11.19
CA TYR A 4 4.13 -2.76 10.03
C TYR A 4 3.49 -3.63 8.97
N LYS A 5 2.48 -3.08 8.31
CA LYS A 5 1.84 -3.70 7.16
C LYS A 5 1.52 -2.64 6.13
N VAL A 6 1.72 -2.96 4.86
CA VAL A 6 1.39 -2.07 3.75
C VAL A 6 0.24 -2.70 2.96
N VAL A 7 -0.78 -1.92 2.69
CA VAL A 7 -1.91 -2.36 1.86
C VAL A 7 -1.99 -1.45 0.63
N LEU A 8 -1.95 -2.07 -0.54
CA LEU A 8 -2.05 -1.38 -1.82
C LEU A 8 -3.47 -1.58 -2.35
N PHE A 9 -4.27 -0.51 -2.32
CA PHE A 9 -5.63 -0.56 -2.84
C PHE A 9 -5.64 -0.20 -4.31
N THR A 10 -6.33 -1.00 -5.11
CA THR A 10 -6.34 -0.84 -6.55
C THR A 10 -7.71 -1.09 -7.16
N ASP A 11 -7.89 -0.64 -8.38
CA ASP A 11 -9.02 -1.02 -9.23
C ASP A 11 -8.55 -2.05 -10.27
N SER A 12 -9.48 -2.51 -11.11
CA SER A 12 -9.15 -3.52 -12.12
C SER A 12 -8.18 -3.00 -13.19
N ILE A 13 -8.22 -1.70 -13.48
CA ILE A 13 -7.36 -1.09 -14.50
C ILE A 13 -5.90 -1.08 -14.04
N ASN A 14 -5.66 -0.81 -12.76
CA ASN A 14 -4.32 -0.68 -12.21
C ASN A 14 -3.81 -1.94 -11.51
N LEU A 15 -4.59 -3.03 -11.54
CA LEU A 15 -4.27 -4.23 -10.77
C LEU A 15 -2.88 -4.78 -11.09
N GLN A 16 -2.56 -4.95 -12.37
CA GLN A 16 -1.25 -5.49 -12.75
C GLN A 16 -0.11 -4.58 -12.28
N TYR A 17 -0.27 -3.28 -12.45
CA TYR A 17 0.72 -2.31 -12.00
C TYR A 17 0.96 -2.42 -10.49
N MET A 18 -0.11 -2.55 -9.71
CA MET A 18 0.01 -2.62 -8.24
C MET A 18 0.59 -3.96 -7.78
N ILE A 19 0.35 -5.04 -8.52
CA ILE A 19 1.00 -6.33 -8.26
C ILE A 19 2.52 -6.22 -8.48
N GLU A 20 2.93 -5.57 -9.55
CA GLU A 20 4.34 -5.32 -9.83
C GLU A 20 4.96 -4.41 -8.77
N GLN A 21 4.21 -3.42 -8.30
CA GLN A 21 4.66 -2.54 -7.22
C GLN A 21 4.86 -3.32 -5.92
N LYS A 22 3.96 -4.24 -5.60
CA LYS A 22 4.13 -5.12 -4.45
C LYS A 22 5.45 -5.91 -4.54
N GLN A 23 5.75 -6.44 -5.72
CA GLN A 23 6.99 -7.19 -5.93
C GLN A 23 8.21 -6.30 -5.72
N ALA A 24 8.18 -5.07 -6.24
CA ALA A 24 9.27 -4.12 -6.06
C ALA A 24 9.48 -3.78 -4.58
N ILE A 25 8.40 -3.60 -3.84
CA ILE A 25 8.46 -3.34 -2.40
C ILE A 25 9.06 -4.53 -1.66
N ASN A 26 8.59 -5.74 -1.96
CA ASN A 26 9.09 -6.96 -1.31
C ASN A 26 10.56 -7.23 -1.62
N ASN A 27 11.03 -6.88 -2.82
CA ASN A 27 12.43 -7.03 -3.18
C ASN A 27 13.34 -6.10 -2.38
N SER A 28 12.86 -4.91 -2.06
CA SER A 28 13.64 -3.92 -1.30
C SER A 28 13.43 -4.02 0.20
N LEU A 29 12.24 -4.46 0.63
CA LEU A 29 11.85 -4.56 2.04
C LEU A 29 11.25 -5.95 2.28
N PRO A 30 12.08 -7.01 2.25
CA PRO A 30 11.58 -8.39 2.24
C PRO A 30 10.85 -8.82 3.51
N ASP A 31 11.12 -8.17 4.63
CA ASP A 31 10.48 -8.50 5.91
C ASP A 31 9.15 -7.78 6.12
N LEU A 32 8.78 -6.91 5.19
CA LEU A 32 7.57 -6.12 5.30
C LEU A 32 6.37 -6.88 4.72
N ALA A 33 5.27 -6.92 5.45
CA ALA A 33 4.03 -7.51 4.96
C ALA A 33 3.37 -6.53 3.98
N VAL A 34 3.17 -6.98 2.74
CA VAL A 34 2.53 -6.17 1.69
C VAL A 34 1.38 -6.95 1.09
N GLU A 35 0.24 -6.29 0.93
CA GLU A 35 -0.97 -6.90 0.39
C GLU A 35 -1.57 -5.99 -0.68
N VAL A 36 -2.05 -6.59 -1.77
CA VAL A 36 -2.79 -5.87 -2.82
C VAL A 36 -4.26 -6.26 -2.70
N VAL A 37 -5.14 -5.27 -2.58
CA VAL A 37 -6.58 -5.52 -2.41
C VAL A 37 -7.39 -4.63 -3.35
N ASP A 38 -8.58 -5.13 -3.68
CA ASP A 38 -9.54 -4.43 -4.55
C ASP A 38 -10.14 -3.23 -3.80
N TYR A 39 -10.56 -2.22 -4.57
CA TYR A 39 -11.22 -1.04 -4.02
C TYR A 39 -12.53 -1.34 -3.28
N THR A 40 -13.10 -2.54 -3.47
CA THR A 40 -14.29 -2.98 -2.74
C THR A 40 -13.97 -3.53 -1.36
N ASP A 41 -12.70 -3.64 -1.00
CA ASP A 41 -12.29 -4.16 0.32
C ASP A 41 -12.86 -3.27 1.44
N SER A 42 -13.38 -3.91 2.48
CA SER A 42 -14.01 -3.22 3.61
C SER A 42 -13.07 -2.25 4.34
N ARG A 43 -11.77 -2.54 4.32
CA ARG A 43 -10.79 -1.66 4.96
C ARG A 43 -10.72 -0.30 4.26
N LEU A 44 -10.80 -0.29 2.92
CA LEU A 44 -10.82 0.96 2.17
C LEU A 44 -12.10 1.74 2.45
N ALA A 45 -13.24 1.04 2.44
CA ALA A 45 -14.53 1.65 2.76
C ALA A 45 -14.52 2.30 4.15
N LYS A 46 -13.91 1.63 5.12
CA LYS A 46 -13.79 2.11 6.49
C LYS A 46 -13.07 3.46 6.58
N PHE A 47 -12.11 3.69 5.68
CA PHE A 47 -11.34 4.94 5.68
C PHE A 47 -11.87 5.96 4.66
N SER A 48 -13.01 5.68 4.03
CA SER A 48 -13.69 6.59 3.10
C SER A 48 -12.86 6.97 1.87
N ASP A 49 -11.96 6.09 1.44
CA ASP A 49 -11.03 6.37 0.32
C ASP A 49 -11.40 5.63 -0.96
N LYS A 50 -12.62 5.10 -1.03
CA LYS A 50 -13.11 4.28 -2.12
C LYS A 50 -12.89 4.82 -3.52
N ASN A 51 -13.01 6.14 -3.68
CA ASN A 51 -12.90 6.79 -4.98
C ASN A 51 -11.50 7.32 -5.28
N ARG A 52 -10.53 7.01 -4.44
CA ARG A 52 -9.17 7.55 -4.55
C ARG A 52 -8.13 6.46 -4.73
N VAL A 53 -8.50 5.44 -5.49
CA VAL A 53 -7.55 4.38 -5.88
C VAL A 53 -6.85 4.76 -7.18
N PRO A 54 -5.62 4.31 -7.38
CA PRO A 54 -4.83 3.49 -6.46
C PRO A 54 -4.33 4.29 -5.26
N CYS A 55 -4.19 3.62 -4.12
CA CYS A 55 -3.61 4.26 -2.95
C CYS A 55 -2.78 3.26 -2.14
N ILE A 56 -1.88 3.80 -1.33
CA ILE A 56 -1.01 3.03 -0.45
C ILE A 56 -1.32 3.42 0.98
N MET A 57 -1.62 2.43 1.82
CA MET A 57 -1.81 2.67 3.25
C MET A 57 -0.76 1.91 4.05
N VAL A 58 -0.13 2.60 4.99
CA VAL A 58 0.83 1.99 5.92
C VAL A 58 0.16 1.88 7.28
N PHE A 59 0.17 0.67 7.83
CA PHE A 59 -0.38 0.36 9.14
C PHE A 59 0.73 0.01 10.11
N LYS A 60 0.61 0.49 11.32
CA LYS A 60 1.49 0.13 12.44
C LYS A 60 0.62 -0.42 13.55
N ASP A 61 0.85 -1.69 13.91
CA ASP A 61 0.08 -2.38 14.95
C ASP A 61 -1.43 -2.28 14.69
N GLU A 62 -1.83 -2.48 13.43
CA GLU A 62 -3.21 -2.45 12.94
C GLU A 62 -3.86 -1.06 12.90
N ALA A 63 -3.12 -0.01 13.26
CA ALA A 63 -3.62 1.36 13.15
C ALA A 63 -3.04 2.03 11.90
N ARG A 64 -3.89 2.69 11.12
CA ARG A 64 -3.44 3.40 9.93
C ARG A 64 -2.57 4.60 10.32
N MET A 65 -1.36 4.63 9.78
CA MET A 65 -0.43 5.74 10.01
C MET A 65 -0.54 6.81 8.94
N GLN A 66 -0.38 6.40 7.67
CA GLN A 66 -0.38 7.33 6.54
C GLN A 66 -0.97 6.69 5.30
N THR A 67 -1.49 7.53 4.42
CA THR A 67 -2.07 7.12 3.15
C THR A 67 -1.53 8.01 2.03
N ARG A 68 -1.22 7.40 0.90
CA ARG A 68 -0.82 8.12 -0.31
C ARG A 68 -1.78 7.80 -1.45
N HIS A 69 -2.50 8.81 -1.95
CA HIS A 69 -3.51 8.66 -3.00
C HIS A 69 -2.93 9.01 -4.37
N SER A 70 -2.02 8.20 -4.86
CA SER A 70 -1.49 8.41 -6.20
C SER A 70 -0.86 7.15 -6.74
N LYS A 71 -0.79 7.06 -8.07
CA LYS A 71 -0.12 5.98 -8.76
C LYS A 71 1.36 6.35 -8.86
N LEU A 72 2.13 5.96 -7.84
CA LEU A 72 3.56 6.25 -7.79
C LEU A 72 4.34 5.30 -8.69
N GLN A 73 5.50 5.76 -9.16
CA GLN A 73 6.48 4.85 -9.75
C GLN A 73 6.94 3.86 -8.67
N HIS A 74 7.39 2.68 -9.08
CA HIS A 74 7.76 1.65 -8.10
C HIS A 74 8.88 2.11 -7.16
N SER A 75 9.89 2.79 -7.68
CA SER A 75 10.98 3.32 -6.85
C SER A 75 10.50 4.38 -5.86
N GLU A 76 9.58 5.24 -6.29
CA GLU A 76 9.00 6.26 -5.41
C GLU A 76 8.17 5.61 -4.29
N ALA A 77 7.40 4.59 -4.63
CA ALA A 77 6.59 3.85 -3.65
C ALA A 77 7.48 3.20 -2.59
N VAL A 78 8.57 2.55 -3.02
CA VAL A 78 9.53 1.92 -2.11
C VAL A 78 10.13 2.96 -1.17
N ASN A 79 10.58 4.09 -1.70
CA ASN A 79 11.19 5.14 -0.89
C ASN A 79 10.19 5.76 0.10
N TRP A 80 8.97 6.00 -0.35
CA TRP A 80 7.92 6.56 0.51
C TRP A 80 7.60 5.63 1.67
N ILE A 81 7.47 4.32 1.39
CA ILE A 81 7.17 3.32 2.40
C ILE A 81 8.35 3.16 3.35
N ALA A 82 9.58 3.07 2.83
CA ALA A 82 10.77 2.89 3.65
C ALA A 82 10.92 4.01 4.68
N ALA A 83 10.60 5.25 4.30
CA ALA A 83 10.67 6.38 5.21
C ALA A 83 9.70 6.28 6.38
N ARG A 84 8.66 5.44 6.25
CA ARG A 84 7.61 5.32 7.27
C ARG A 84 7.75 4.09 8.15
N VAL A 85 8.48 3.08 7.69
CA VAL A 85 8.61 1.80 8.42
C VAL A 85 9.98 1.61 9.10
N ILE A 86 10.83 2.60 8.99
CA ILE A 86 12.16 2.55 9.61
C ILE A 86 12.12 3.10 11.03
#